data_40ff576d5b2186e6ceb434bda662293c
#
_entry.id   40ff576d5b2186e6ceb434bda662293c
#
_cell.length_a   1.000
_cell.length_b   1.000
_cell.length_c   1.000
_cell.angle_alpha   90.00
_cell.angle_beta   90.00
_cell.angle_gamma   90.00
#
_symmetry.space_group_name_H-M   'P 1'
#
loop_
_entity.id
_entity.type
_entity.pdbx_description
1 polymer ?
#
loop_
_entity_poly.entity_id
_entity_poly.type
_entity_poly.pdbx_seq_one_letter_code
_entity_poly.pdbx_strand_id
1 'polypeptide(L)'
;HYGKTDLGKMSDEFIYTAYENGQPVYTFPVGPSWENFTPLDSISPLLQMSVMQSEDGAFFYHRGFLPDAMREALIHDLEVRKFARGGSTISMQLVKNVFLNRNKNIARKLEEALIVWLIETEHLTPKARMYEVYLNIAEWGPMVYGIHEAASFYFNKRPSQLSLEESIFLASIVPKPKHFKNSFTADGRLQESQEGYFRLIAERLAKKEVITDAQAAQV
;
A
#
# COMPACT_ATOMS: atom_id res chain seq x y z
N HIS A 1 7.12 25.08 0.11
CA HIS A 1 8.49 24.71 0.47
C HIS A 1 8.44 23.80 1.70
N TYR A 2 8.83 22.54 1.52
CA TYR A 2 8.97 21.60 2.63
C TYR A 2 10.41 21.67 3.16
N GLY A 3 10.59 21.92 4.45
CA GLY A 3 11.88 21.79 5.11
C GLY A 3 12.30 20.34 5.29
N LYS A 4 13.60 20.05 5.50
CA LYS A 4 14.09 18.70 5.78
C LYS A 4 13.36 18.04 6.95
N THR A 5 13.03 18.82 7.99
CA THR A 5 12.27 18.33 9.16
C THR A 5 10.88 17.86 8.77
N ASP A 6 10.19 18.60 7.88
CA ASP A 6 8.85 18.22 7.42
C ASP A 6 8.89 16.96 6.56
N LEU A 7 9.89 16.81 5.68
CA LEU A 7 10.06 15.63 4.84
C LEU A 7 10.47 14.39 5.65
N GLY A 8 11.16 14.55 6.76
CA GLY A 8 11.58 13.48 7.66
C GLY A 8 10.54 13.11 8.73
N LYS A 9 9.38 13.76 8.75
CA LYS A 9 8.39 13.54 9.83
C LYS A 9 7.90 12.09 9.96
N MET A 10 7.97 11.30 8.90
CA MET A 10 7.58 9.89 8.93
C MET A 10 8.56 9.00 9.71
N SER A 11 9.78 9.46 10.01
CA SER A 11 10.77 8.67 10.76
C SER A 11 10.32 8.38 12.18
N ASP A 12 9.60 9.31 12.77
CA ASP A 12 9.07 9.23 14.12
C ASP A 12 7.54 9.16 14.10
N GLU A 13 6.92 9.05 15.27
CA GLU A 13 5.49 9.15 15.40
C GLU A 13 4.99 10.52 14.89
N PHE A 14 3.97 10.52 14.07
CA PHE A 14 3.38 11.73 13.52
C PHE A 14 1.86 11.58 13.42
N ILE A 15 1.16 12.70 13.33
CA ILE A 15 -0.30 12.72 13.16
C ILE A 15 -0.62 12.62 11.67
N TYR A 16 -1.42 11.62 11.31
CA TYR A 16 -1.97 11.43 9.98
C TYR A 16 -3.45 11.78 9.94
N THR A 17 -3.87 12.46 8.90
CA THR A 17 -5.28 12.75 8.64
C THR A 17 -5.69 12.13 7.31
N ALA A 18 -6.70 11.26 7.36
CA ALA A 18 -7.34 10.70 6.17
C ALA A 18 -8.43 11.65 5.68
N TYR A 19 -8.49 11.79 4.35
CA TYR A 19 -9.47 12.66 3.68
C TYR A 19 -10.38 11.85 2.76
N GLU A 20 -11.65 12.21 2.73
CA GLU A 20 -12.65 11.72 1.80
C GLU A 20 -13.37 12.90 1.14
N ASN A 21 -13.36 12.93 -0.20
CA ASN A 21 -13.93 14.04 -0.98
C ASN A 21 -13.42 15.43 -0.52
N GLY A 22 -12.15 15.53 -0.17
CA GLY A 22 -11.52 16.76 0.30
C GLY A 22 -11.83 17.15 1.76
N GLN A 23 -12.59 16.33 2.47
CA GLN A 23 -12.92 16.56 3.89
C GLN A 23 -12.13 15.59 4.78
N PRO A 24 -11.61 16.05 5.94
CA PRO A 24 -10.97 15.17 6.90
C PRO A 24 -12.02 14.26 7.54
N VAL A 25 -11.76 12.95 7.54
CA VAL A 25 -12.68 11.94 8.08
C VAL A 25 -12.13 11.20 9.28
N TYR A 26 -10.82 11.11 9.42
CA TYR A 26 -10.17 10.40 10.52
C TYR A 26 -8.76 10.95 10.74
N THR A 27 -8.41 11.18 12.01
CA THR A 27 -7.07 11.65 12.42
C THR A 27 -6.55 10.75 13.53
N PHE A 28 -5.34 10.25 13.37
CA PHE A 28 -4.71 9.36 14.34
C PHE A 28 -3.18 9.49 14.31
N PRO A 29 -2.50 9.20 15.44
CA PRO A 29 -1.05 9.14 15.47
C PRO A 29 -0.55 7.84 14.84
N VAL A 30 0.47 7.92 14.00
CA VAL A 30 1.12 6.75 13.38
C VAL A 30 2.35 6.39 14.19
N GLY A 31 2.14 5.68 15.26
CA GLY A 31 3.17 5.30 16.22
C GLY A 31 2.59 4.69 17.49
N PRO A 32 3.46 4.39 18.46
CA PRO A 32 3.10 3.62 19.66
C PRO A 32 2.00 4.22 20.55
N SER A 33 1.71 5.52 20.45
CA SER A 33 0.61 6.14 21.20
C SER A 33 -0.78 5.83 20.66
N TRP A 34 -0.88 5.26 19.46
CA TRP A 34 -2.14 4.81 18.88
C TRP A 34 -2.37 3.32 19.21
N GLU A 35 -3.50 3.01 19.84
CA GLU A 35 -3.82 1.64 20.22
C GLU A 35 -3.94 0.67 19.03
N ASN A 36 -4.33 1.18 17.86
CA ASN A 36 -4.43 0.41 16.63
C ASN A 36 -3.13 0.37 15.81
N PHE A 37 -2.06 1.00 16.30
CA PHE A 37 -0.77 0.92 15.63
C PHE A 37 -0.19 -0.49 15.70
N THR A 38 0.23 -1.00 14.55
CA THR A 38 0.89 -2.30 14.47
C THR A 38 2.32 -2.11 13.97
N PRO A 39 3.33 -2.36 14.83
CA PRO A 39 4.72 -2.39 14.39
C PRO A 39 4.94 -3.40 13.26
N LEU A 40 5.89 -3.15 12.38
CA LEU A 40 6.13 -3.99 11.20
C LEU A 40 6.43 -5.45 11.56
N ASP A 41 7.16 -5.69 12.65
CA ASP A 41 7.48 -7.03 13.16
C ASP A 41 6.27 -7.78 13.73
N SER A 42 5.18 -7.09 14.01
CA SER A 42 3.91 -7.66 14.47
C SER A 42 2.87 -7.84 13.35
N ILE A 43 3.27 -7.65 12.11
CA ILE A 43 2.44 -7.89 10.92
C ILE A 43 2.91 -9.18 10.24
N SER A 44 1.96 -10.05 9.88
CA SER A 44 2.27 -11.30 9.17
C SER A 44 3.22 -11.04 7.98
N PRO A 45 4.34 -11.77 7.87
CA PRO A 45 5.21 -11.70 6.69
C PRO A 45 4.48 -12.02 5.38
N LEU A 46 3.48 -12.89 5.42
CA LEU A 46 2.65 -13.24 4.27
C LEU A 46 1.87 -12.02 3.77
N LEU A 47 1.31 -11.22 4.69
CA LEU A 47 0.65 -9.97 4.31
C LEU A 47 1.63 -8.97 3.73
N GLN A 48 2.76 -8.74 4.39
CA GLN A 48 3.77 -7.79 3.92
C GLN A 48 4.22 -8.13 2.50
N MET A 49 4.51 -9.39 2.24
CA MET A 49 4.97 -9.85 0.93
C MET A 49 3.85 -9.85 -0.12
N SER A 50 2.62 -10.18 0.25
CA SER A 50 1.47 -10.14 -0.66
C SER A 50 1.19 -8.73 -1.16
N VAL A 51 1.14 -7.76 -0.26
CA VAL A 51 0.96 -6.34 -0.61
C VAL A 51 2.13 -5.83 -1.46
N MET A 52 3.34 -6.19 -1.10
CA MET A 52 4.54 -5.77 -1.84
C MET A 52 4.55 -6.33 -3.26
N GLN A 53 4.22 -7.60 -3.46
CA GLN A 53 4.13 -8.20 -4.80
C GLN A 53 3.00 -7.61 -5.63
N SER A 54 1.92 -7.20 -4.99
CA SER A 54 0.78 -6.57 -5.66
C SER A 54 1.08 -5.13 -6.09
N GLU A 55 1.66 -4.32 -5.21
CA GLU A 55 1.81 -2.88 -5.38
C GLU A 55 3.20 -2.45 -5.86
N ASP A 56 4.25 -3.06 -5.31
CA ASP A 56 5.63 -2.66 -5.59
C ASP A 56 6.62 -3.77 -5.21
N GLY A 57 6.76 -4.79 -6.06
CA GLY A 57 7.62 -5.94 -5.79
C GLY A 57 9.11 -5.61 -5.62
N ALA A 58 9.56 -4.44 -6.00
CA ALA A 58 10.95 -3.99 -5.91
C ALA A 58 11.19 -2.94 -4.81
N PHE A 59 10.22 -2.68 -3.93
CA PHE A 59 10.27 -1.58 -2.94
C PHE A 59 11.59 -1.49 -2.17
N PHE A 60 12.14 -2.60 -1.70
CA PHE A 60 13.39 -2.61 -0.95
C PHE A 60 14.65 -2.52 -1.82
N TYR A 61 14.51 -2.63 -3.14
CA TYR A 61 15.63 -2.67 -4.09
C TYR A 61 15.79 -1.40 -4.92
N HIS A 62 14.87 -0.43 -4.80
CA HIS A 62 14.94 0.84 -5.53
C HIS A 62 14.82 2.04 -4.59
N ARG A 63 14.99 3.23 -5.13
CA ARG A 63 14.93 4.51 -4.38
C ARG A 63 13.55 5.16 -4.44
N GLY A 64 12.49 4.40 -4.18
CA GLY A 64 11.13 4.90 -4.07
C GLY A 64 10.37 5.02 -5.39
N PHE A 65 11.02 5.00 -6.55
CA PHE A 65 10.36 4.93 -7.85
C PHE A 65 11.24 4.19 -8.87
N LEU A 66 10.59 3.59 -9.84
CA LEU A 66 11.22 2.95 -10.98
C LEU A 66 11.16 3.91 -12.17
N PRO A 67 12.29 4.43 -12.68
CA PRO A 67 12.29 5.40 -13.77
C PRO A 67 11.55 4.91 -15.02
N ASP A 68 11.72 3.64 -15.38
CA ASP A 68 11.06 3.05 -16.55
C ASP A 68 9.55 2.95 -16.35
N ALA A 69 9.09 2.48 -15.19
CA ALA A 69 7.66 2.41 -14.87
C ALA A 69 7.00 3.78 -14.84
N MET A 70 7.71 4.80 -14.33
CA MET A 70 7.22 6.18 -14.35
C MET A 70 7.16 6.74 -15.77
N ARG A 71 8.16 6.46 -16.59
CA ARG A 71 8.19 6.86 -18.01
C ARG A 71 7.04 6.23 -18.78
N GLU A 72 6.82 4.94 -18.62
CA GLU A 72 5.71 4.22 -19.26
C GLU A 72 4.35 4.77 -18.82
N ALA A 73 4.18 5.05 -17.52
CA ALA A 73 2.96 5.65 -17.01
C ALA A 73 2.68 7.04 -17.59
N LEU A 74 3.71 7.88 -17.73
CA LEU A 74 3.58 9.21 -18.34
C LEU A 74 3.23 9.13 -19.82
N ILE A 75 3.86 8.23 -20.58
CA ILE A 75 3.55 8.02 -22.00
C ILE A 75 2.11 7.54 -22.13
N HIS A 76 1.71 6.56 -21.33
CA HIS A 76 0.35 6.04 -21.34
C HIS A 76 -0.69 7.10 -20.99
N ASP A 77 -0.40 7.98 -20.02
CA ASP A 77 -1.28 9.10 -19.65
C ASP A 77 -1.45 10.11 -20.79
N LEU A 78 -0.38 10.41 -21.52
CA LEU A 78 -0.42 11.29 -22.68
C LEU A 78 -1.29 10.71 -23.78
N GLU A 79 -1.25 9.39 -23.98
CA GLU A 79 -2.01 8.70 -25.04
C GLU A 79 -3.48 8.50 -24.67
N VAL A 80 -3.79 8.15 -23.42
CA VAL A 80 -5.13 7.69 -22.99
C VAL A 80 -5.84 8.67 -22.07
N ARG A 81 -5.18 9.75 -21.65
CA ARG A 81 -5.68 10.71 -20.63
C ARG A 81 -6.11 10.05 -19.31
N LYS A 82 -5.50 8.95 -18.95
CA LYS A 82 -5.74 8.22 -17.70
C LYS A 82 -4.43 8.10 -16.94
N PHE A 83 -4.42 8.48 -15.65
CA PHE A 83 -3.29 8.17 -14.78
C PHE A 83 -3.19 6.65 -14.63
N ALA A 84 -2.23 6.07 -15.34
CA ALA A 84 -2.03 4.63 -15.37
C ALA A 84 -1.60 4.11 -13.99
N ARG A 85 -2.14 2.96 -13.61
CA ARG A 85 -1.89 2.35 -12.31
C ARG A 85 -0.47 1.80 -12.14
N GLY A 86 0.22 1.54 -13.25
CA GLY A 86 1.49 0.80 -13.27
C GLY A 86 2.73 1.57 -12.83
N GLY A 87 2.69 2.90 -12.71
CA GLY A 87 3.86 3.72 -12.41
C GLY A 87 4.00 4.18 -10.96
N SER A 88 3.01 3.89 -10.10
CA SER A 88 3.03 4.34 -8.70
C SER A 88 3.65 3.28 -7.80
N THR A 89 4.77 3.62 -7.15
CA THR A 89 5.40 2.79 -6.12
C THR A 89 4.77 3.05 -4.74
N ILE A 90 5.09 2.20 -3.75
CA ILE A 90 4.68 2.41 -2.35
C ILE A 90 5.16 3.76 -1.84
N SER A 91 6.40 4.15 -2.12
CA SER A 91 6.94 5.46 -1.71
C SER A 91 6.17 6.63 -2.32
N MET A 92 5.80 6.54 -3.60
CA MET A 92 5.02 7.58 -4.27
C MET A 92 3.59 7.68 -3.72
N GLN A 93 2.94 6.56 -3.45
CA GLN A 93 1.62 6.51 -2.82
C GLN A 93 1.68 7.13 -1.42
N LEU A 94 2.69 6.79 -0.64
CA LEU A 94 2.91 7.29 0.71
C LEU A 94 3.12 8.81 0.73
N VAL A 95 4.00 9.31 -0.13
CA VAL A 95 4.26 10.76 -0.27
C VAL A 95 3.00 11.52 -0.64
N LYS A 96 2.24 11.00 -1.58
CA LYS A 96 0.96 11.59 -1.97
C LYS A 96 -0.02 11.69 -0.79
N ASN A 97 -0.12 10.64 0.00
CA ASN A 97 -1.07 10.59 1.11
C ASN A 97 -0.63 11.40 2.32
N VAL A 98 0.67 11.48 2.61
CA VAL A 98 1.22 12.14 3.80
C VAL A 98 1.49 13.63 3.57
N PHE A 99 1.96 14.01 2.37
CA PHE A 99 2.45 15.37 2.10
C PHE A 99 1.60 16.16 1.11
N LEU A 100 0.84 15.51 0.21
CA LEU A 100 0.18 16.18 -0.91
C LEU A 100 -1.34 16.01 -0.88
N ASN A 101 -2.06 17.02 -1.39
CA ASN A 101 -3.49 16.92 -1.62
C ASN A 101 -3.79 16.03 -2.83
N ARG A 102 -4.99 15.41 -2.87
CA ARG A 102 -5.39 14.41 -3.87
C ARG A 102 -5.63 14.94 -5.29
N ASN A 103 -5.21 16.14 -5.64
CA ASN A 103 -5.34 16.66 -7.00
C ASN A 103 -4.41 15.90 -7.97
N LYS A 104 -5.01 15.26 -8.95
CA LYS A 104 -4.30 14.46 -9.97
C LYS A 104 -3.96 15.34 -11.18
N ASN A 105 -2.74 15.84 -11.25
CA ASN A 105 -2.21 16.48 -12.46
C ASN A 105 -0.72 16.13 -12.62
N ILE A 106 -0.15 16.44 -13.78
CA ILE A 106 1.26 16.13 -14.10
C ILE A 106 2.21 16.86 -13.14
N ALA A 107 1.92 18.11 -12.78
CA ALA A 107 2.76 18.88 -11.86
C ALA A 107 2.82 18.20 -10.49
N ARG A 108 1.71 17.67 -10.00
CA ARG A 108 1.66 16.88 -8.75
C ARG A 108 2.50 15.60 -8.85
N LYS A 109 2.45 14.91 -9.97
CA LYS A 109 3.24 13.70 -10.18
C LYS A 109 4.74 13.97 -10.14
N LEU A 110 5.18 15.08 -10.73
CA LEU A 110 6.57 15.53 -10.67
C LEU A 110 6.97 15.95 -9.25
N GLU A 111 6.09 16.62 -8.54
CA GLU A 111 6.31 16.99 -7.13
C GLU A 111 6.45 15.75 -6.25
N GLU A 112 5.57 14.75 -6.42
CA GLU A 112 5.68 13.44 -5.74
C GLU A 112 7.06 12.81 -5.99
N ALA A 113 7.49 12.75 -7.24
CA ALA A 113 8.77 12.16 -7.62
C ALA A 113 9.96 12.92 -6.99
N LEU A 114 9.90 14.24 -6.96
CA LEU A 114 10.95 15.08 -6.35
C LEU A 114 11.02 14.85 -4.83
N ILE A 115 9.89 14.82 -4.14
CA ILE A 115 9.84 14.57 -2.69
C ILE A 115 10.38 13.17 -2.37
N VAL A 116 9.97 12.16 -3.12
CA VAL A 116 10.48 10.78 -2.95
C VAL A 116 12.00 10.75 -3.14
N TRP A 117 12.49 11.39 -4.20
CA TRP A 117 13.94 11.46 -4.47
C TRP A 117 14.71 12.13 -3.31
N LEU A 118 14.18 13.22 -2.76
CA LEU A 118 14.79 13.89 -1.60
C LEU A 118 14.81 13.00 -0.37
N ILE A 119 13.68 12.36 -0.04
CA ILE A 119 13.58 11.47 1.13
C ILE A 119 14.56 10.30 1.01
N GLU A 120 14.60 9.66 -0.15
CA GLU A 120 15.46 8.49 -0.40
C GLU A 120 16.95 8.87 -0.46
N THR A 121 17.30 9.97 -1.13
CA THR A 121 18.70 10.39 -1.28
C THR A 121 19.28 10.91 0.02
N GLU A 122 18.51 11.64 0.81
CA GLU A 122 18.93 12.18 2.10
C GLU A 122 18.72 11.19 3.26
N HIS A 123 18.21 10.00 3.00
CA HIS A 123 17.89 8.99 4.01
C HIS A 123 17.03 9.52 5.17
N LEU A 124 16.05 10.36 4.86
CA LEU A 124 15.20 11.01 5.85
C LEU A 124 14.26 10.05 6.57
N THR A 125 13.86 8.97 5.89
CA THR A 125 13.02 7.91 6.47
C THR A 125 13.51 6.54 5.99
N PRO A 126 13.80 5.60 6.90
CA PRO A 126 14.16 4.23 6.53
C PRO A 126 13.01 3.53 5.75
N LYS A 127 13.36 2.68 4.80
CA LYS A 127 12.39 1.88 4.00
C LYS A 127 11.43 1.05 4.87
N ALA A 128 11.96 0.40 5.91
CA ALA A 128 11.13 -0.37 6.83
C ALA A 128 10.08 0.50 7.53
N ARG A 129 10.45 1.70 7.96
CA ARG A 129 9.50 2.65 8.55
C ARG A 129 8.49 3.16 7.52
N MET A 130 8.92 3.45 6.31
CA MET A 130 8.01 3.84 5.23
C MET A 130 6.94 2.77 4.99
N TYR A 131 7.33 1.50 4.97
CA TYR A 131 6.40 0.38 4.78
C TYR A 131 5.47 0.18 5.99
N GLU A 132 6.00 0.31 7.20
CA GLU A 132 5.21 0.31 8.43
C GLU A 132 4.15 1.41 8.42
N VAL A 133 4.51 2.62 8.05
CA VAL A 133 3.56 3.74 7.90
C VAL A 133 2.51 3.41 6.85
N TYR A 134 2.92 2.93 5.69
CA TYR A 134 2.02 2.57 4.59
C TYR A 134 0.94 1.58 5.05
N LEU A 135 1.33 0.50 5.71
CA LEU A 135 0.39 -0.53 6.18
C LEU A 135 -0.53 -0.02 7.29
N ASN A 136 -0.10 0.96 8.08
CA ASN A 136 -0.88 1.54 9.15
C ASN A 136 -1.81 2.68 8.72
N ILE A 137 -1.59 3.31 7.57
CA ILE A 137 -2.48 4.38 7.06
C ILE A 137 -3.33 3.97 5.87
N ALA A 138 -3.03 2.84 5.22
CA ALA A 138 -3.77 2.38 4.05
C ALA A 138 -5.26 2.22 4.36
N GLU A 139 -6.11 2.60 3.41
CA GLU A 139 -7.55 2.33 3.45
C GLU A 139 -7.80 0.92 2.92
N TRP A 140 -8.44 0.09 3.73
CA TRP A 140 -8.74 -1.32 3.44
C TRP A 140 -10.23 -1.56 3.24
N GLY A 141 -11.05 -0.55 3.32
CA GLY A 141 -12.50 -0.58 3.18
C GLY A 141 -13.08 0.77 3.54
N PRO A 142 -14.40 0.99 3.39
CA PRO A 142 -15.05 2.23 3.82
C PRO A 142 -14.81 2.49 5.31
N MET A 143 -14.09 3.56 5.64
CA MET A 143 -13.70 3.92 7.02
C MET A 143 -12.85 2.87 7.75
N VAL A 144 -12.18 1.97 7.03
CA VAL A 144 -11.23 0.98 7.59
C VAL A 144 -9.81 1.42 7.26
N TYR A 145 -9.13 2.01 8.23
CA TYR A 145 -7.78 2.54 8.09
C TYR A 145 -6.78 1.75 8.94
N GLY A 146 -5.70 1.32 8.29
CA GLY A 146 -4.63 0.57 8.92
C GLY A 146 -4.89 -0.93 9.01
N ILE A 147 -3.80 -1.67 9.09
CA ILE A 147 -3.83 -3.14 9.05
C ILE A 147 -4.47 -3.75 10.30
N HIS A 148 -4.39 -3.09 11.46
CA HIS A 148 -5.05 -3.57 12.67
C HIS A 148 -6.56 -3.65 12.48
N GLU A 149 -7.16 -2.56 12.03
CA GLU A 149 -8.61 -2.50 11.77
C GLU A 149 -9.01 -3.45 10.64
N ALA A 150 -8.21 -3.54 9.58
CA ALA A 150 -8.49 -4.43 8.45
C ALA A 150 -8.52 -5.90 8.88
N ALA A 151 -7.53 -6.36 9.63
CA ALA A 151 -7.47 -7.73 10.14
C ALA A 151 -8.66 -8.05 11.05
N SER A 152 -9.05 -7.11 11.91
CA SER A 152 -10.22 -7.23 12.77
C SER A 152 -11.52 -7.23 12.00
N PHE A 153 -11.70 -6.28 11.09
CA PHE A 153 -12.93 -6.09 10.32
C PHE A 153 -13.26 -7.27 9.41
N TYR A 154 -12.27 -7.78 8.67
CA TYR A 154 -12.49 -8.84 7.71
C TYR A 154 -12.42 -10.25 8.31
N PHE A 155 -11.54 -10.46 9.30
CA PHE A 155 -11.20 -11.81 9.75
C PHE A 155 -11.27 -12.01 11.26
N ASN A 156 -11.54 -10.96 12.02
CA ASN A 156 -11.51 -10.98 13.50
C ASN A 156 -10.21 -11.57 14.05
N LYS A 157 -9.09 -11.14 13.47
CA LYS A 157 -7.73 -11.58 13.80
C LYS A 157 -6.80 -10.41 14.09
N ARG A 158 -5.66 -10.71 14.69
CA ARG A 158 -4.55 -9.77 14.76
C ARG A 158 -3.76 -9.79 13.45
N PRO A 159 -3.10 -8.70 13.07
CA PRO A 159 -2.28 -8.64 11.86
C PRO A 159 -1.20 -9.72 11.76
N SER A 160 -0.65 -10.18 12.91
CA SER A 160 0.34 -11.26 12.96
C SER A 160 -0.23 -12.64 12.60
N GLN A 161 -1.54 -12.82 12.65
CA GLN A 161 -2.23 -14.12 12.49
C GLN A 161 -2.84 -14.31 11.10
N LEU A 162 -2.67 -13.36 10.19
CA LEU A 162 -3.24 -13.43 8.85
C LEU A 162 -2.65 -14.61 8.05
N SER A 163 -3.52 -15.43 7.47
CA SER A 163 -3.15 -16.55 6.61
C SER A 163 -2.69 -16.07 5.23
N LEU A 164 -2.24 -17.00 4.39
CA LEU A 164 -1.85 -16.71 3.01
C LEU A 164 -3.03 -16.15 2.20
N GLU A 165 -4.16 -16.80 2.22
CA GLU A 165 -5.36 -16.40 1.46
C GLU A 165 -5.92 -15.08 1.96
N GLU A 166 -5.97 -14.89 3.28
CA GLU A 166 -6.37 -13.62 3.90
C GLU A 166 -5.43 -12.48 3.51
N SER A 167 -4.14 -12.74 3.48
CA SER A 167 -3.10 -11.78 3.08
C SER A 167 -3.24 -11.39 1.60
N ILE A 168 -3.47 -12.34 0.71
CA ILE A 168 -3.68 -12.08 -0.72
C ILE A 168 -4.99 -11.32 -0.94
N PHE A 169 -6.06 -11.68 -0.22
CA PHE A 169 -7.32 -10.94 -0.27
C PHE A 169 -7.13 -9.47 0.10
N LEU A 170 -6.48 -9.19 1.22
CA LEU A 170 -6.21 -7.81 1.65
C LEU A 170 -5.37 -7.06 0.62
N ALA A 171 -4.34 -7.70 0.06
CA ALA A 171 -3.55 -7.10 -1.02
C ALA A 171 -4.40 -6.76 -2.25
N SER A 172 -5.42 -7.55 -2.56
CA SER A 172 -6.32 -7.34 -3.71
C SER A 172 -7.22 -6.12 -3.58
N ILE A 173 -7.59 -5.75 -2.35
CA ILE A 173 -8.53 -4.65 -2.10
C ILE A 173 -7.87 -3.29 -1.93
N VAL A 174 -6.56 -3.23 -1.65
CA VAL A 174 -5.82 -1.97 -1.46
C VAL A 174 -6.04 -0.96 -2.60
N PRO A 175 -6.03 -1.34 -3.89
CA PRO A 175 -6.24 -0.39 -4.97
C PRO A 175 -7.68 0.16 -5.05
N LYS A 176 -8.65 -0.57 -4.51
CA LYS A 176 -10.07 -0.23 -4.57
C LYS A 176 -10.81 -0.61 -3.26
N PRO A 177 -10.41 -0.04 -2.13
CA PRO A 177 -10.91 -0.47 -0.82
C PRO A 177 -12.43 -0.29 -0.66
N LYS A 178 -13.02 0.70 -1.31
CA LYS A 178 -14.48 0.97 -1.23
C LYS A 178 -15.33 -0.03 -2.02
N HIS A 179 -14.71 -0.84 -2.87
CA HIS A 179 -15.38 -1.80 -3.74
C HIS A 179 -15.06 -3.26 -3.40
N PHE A 180 -14.65 -3.54 -2.16
CA PHE A 180 -14.27 -4.89 -1.73
C PHE A 180 -15.39 -5.93 -1.94
N LYS A 181 -16.65 -5.52 -1.84
CA LYS A 181 -17.81 -6.38 -2.08
C LYS A 181 -17.86 -6.95 -3.50
N ASN A 182 -17.26 -6.24 -4.46
CA ASN A 182 -17.19 -6.71 -5.85
C ASN A 182 -16.26 -7.93 -6.03
N SER A 183 -15.51 -8.31 -5.00
CA SER A 183 -14.70 -9.53 -5.00
C SER A 183 -15.51 -10.78 -4.71
N PHE A 184 -16.77 -10.64 -4.29
CA PHE A 184 -17.62 -11.73 -3.87
C PHE A 184 -18.88 -11.85 -4.73
N THR A 185 -19.36 -13.07 -4.88
CA THR A 185 -20.67 -13.38 -5.43
C THR A 185 -21.76 -13.10 -4.39
N ALA A 186 -23.03 -13.13 -4.80
CA ALA A 186 -24.17 -12.87 -3.91
C ALA A 186 -24.27 -13.87 -2.75
N ASP A 187 -23.75 -15.08 -2.93
CA ASP A 187 -23.68 -16.14 -1.90
C ASP A 187 -22.39 -16.10 -1.07
N GLY A 188 -21.57 -15.04 -1.23
CA GLY A 188 -20.38 -14.81 -0.41
C GLY A 188 -19.13 -15.56 -0.84
N ARG A 189 -19.12 -16.19 -2.01
CA ARG A 189 -17.93 -16.86 -2.56
C ARG A 189 -17.06 -15.85 -3.29
N LEU A 190 -15.76 -16.17 -3.40
CA LEU A 190 -14.85 -15.37 -4.22
C LEU A 190 -15.28 -15.44 -5.70
N GLN A 191 -15.27 -14.28 -6.37
CA GLN A 191 -15.58 -14.24 -7.80
C GLN A 191 -14.49 -14.92 -8.62
N GLU A 192 -14.85 -15.62 -9.69
CA GLU A 192 -13.91 -16.27 -10.61
C GLU A 192 -12.86 -15.27 -11.16
N SER A 193 -13.26 -14.01 -11.37
CA SER A 193 -12.36 -12.96 -11.79
C SER A 193 -11.21 -12.67 -10.79
N GLN A 194 -11.35 -13.07 -9.54
CA GLN A 194 -10.34 -12.92 -8.49
C GLN A 194 -9.38 -14.10 -8.41
N GLU A 195 -9.77 -15.26 -8.88
CA GLU A 195 -8.94 -16.48 -8.85
C GLU A 195 -7.62 -16.28 -9.59
N GLY A 196 -7.66 -15.65 -10.75
CA GLY A 196 -6.47 -15.31 -11.53
C GLY A 196 -5.49 -14.42 -10.77
N TYR A 197 -6.01 -13.44 -10.04
CA TYR A 197 -5.20 -12.56 -9.20
C TYR A 197 -4.55 -13.35 -8.04
N PHE A 198 -5.32 -14.18 -7.35
CA PHE A 198 -4.82 -15.00 -6.24
C PHE A 198 -3.70 -15.92 -6.70
N ARG A 199 -3.87 -16.61 -7.83
CA ARG A 199 -2.83 -17.46 -8.42
C ARG A 199 -1.58 -16.67 -8.78
N LEU A 200 -1.74 -15.51 -9.40
CA LEU A 200 -0.61 -14.65 -9.78
C LEU A 200 0.24 -14.24 -8.56
N ILE A 201 -0.41 -13.80 -7.49
CA ILE A 201 0.31 -13.41 -6.28
C ILE A 201 0.95 -14.62 -5.60
N ALA A 202 0.23 -15.76 -5.50
CA ALA A 202 0.79 -16.99 -4.95
C ALA A 202 2.02 -17.48 -5.73
N GLU A 203 2.00 -17.45 -7.06
CA GLU A 203 3.13 -17.77 -7.90
C GLU A 203 4.33 -16.83 -7.68
N ARG A 204 4.07 -15.53 -7.55
CA ARG A 204 5.12 -14.56 -7.25
C ARG A 204 5.76 -14.80 -5.88
N LEU A 205 4.96 -15.13 -4.88
CA LEU A 205 5.44 -15.48 -3.55
C LEU A 205 6.27 -16.77 -3.56
N ALA A 206 5.87 -17.78 -4.33
CA ALA A 206 6.63 -19.01 -4.50
C ALA A 206 7.99 -18.75 -5.20
N LYS A 207 8.01 -17.93 -6.25
CA LYS A 207 9.25 -17.52 -6.93
C LYS A 207 10.21 -16.75 -6.01
N LYS A 208 9.70 -16.07 -5.01
CA LYS A 208 10.49 -15.37 -3.97
C LYS A 208 10.82 -16.27 -2.78
N GLU A 209 10.45 -17.56 -2.84
CA GLU A 209 10.67 -18.52 -1.76
C GLU A 209 10.00 -18.14 -0.42
N VAL A 210 8.97 -17.31 -0.47
CA VAL A 210 8.15 -16.93 0.70
C VAL A 210 7.23 -18.08 1.09
N ILE A 211 6.71 -18.79 0.09
CA ILE A 211 5.89 -20.00 0.23
C ILE A 211 6.43 -21.08 -0.68
N THR A 212 6.01 -22.33 -0.45
CA THR A 212 6.34 -23.46 -1.32
C THR A 212 5.45 -23.50 -2.56
N ASP A 213 5.90 -24.18 -3.61
CA ASP A 213 5.07 -24.41 -4.81
C ASP A 213 3.79 -25.18 -4.46
N ALA A 214 3.85 -26.11 -3.51
CA ALA A 214 2.68 -26.84 -3.03
C ALA A 214 1.65 -25.92 -2.35
N GLN A 215 2.12 -24.94 -1.56
CA GLN A 215 1.24 -23.93 -0.95
C GLN A 215 0.62 -23.00 -2.01
N ALA A 216 1.40 -22.60 -3.03
CA ALA A 216 0.89 -21.78 -4.13
C ALA A 216 -0.20 -22.53 -4.95
N ALA A 217 -0.05 -23.84 -5.12
CA ALA A 217 -1.01 -24.66 -5.86
C ALA A 217 -2.36 -24.86 -5.14
N GLN A 218 -2.41 -24.57 -3.84
CA GLN A 218 -3.64 -24.68 -3.02
C GLN A 218 -4.47 -23.41 -2.99
N VAL A 219 -3.91 -22.29 -3.46
CA VAL A 219 -4.58 -21.00 -3.56
C VAL A 219 -5.40 -20.90 -4.84
#